data_b14a5a52e711cae71e414e137a3ca5df
#
_entry.id   b14a5a52e711cae71e414e137a3ca5df
#
_cell.length_a   1.000
_cell.length_b   1.000
_cell.length_c   1.000
_cell.angle_alpha   90.00
_cell.angle_beta   90.00
_cell.angle_gamma   90.00
#
_symmetry.space_group_name_H-M   'P 1'
#
loop_
_entity.id
_entity.type
_entity.pdbx_description
1 polymer ?
#
loop_
_entity_poly.entity_id
_entity_poly.type
_entity_poly.pdbx_seq_one_letter_code
_entity_poly.pdbx_strand_id
1 'polypeptide(L)'
;MLRPSLVPGMLAMIAGNLNRDVSDVRLFEVGTVFSGSTEKVEERSSLAFGAVGSLPEQGALQATRAIEFHDVKGAVEQVVERFQSRAVDFDRFPAEAGLTPEWLHPYRAARVVVEGVTVGWFGELHPREAAERKVKERVLVGEL
;
A
#
# COMPACT_ATOMS: atom_id res chain seq x y z
N MET A 1 18.09 9.28 -10.80
CA MET A 1 18.17 8.05 -10.00
C MET A 1 16.96 7.20 -10.33
N LEU A 2 17.16 5.94 -10.68
CA LEU A 2 16.06 5.01 -10.98
C LEU A 2 15.31 4.66 -9.69
N ARG A 3 13.98 4.69 -9.72
CA ARG A 3 13.15 4.45 -8.53
C ARG A 3 12.95 2.94 -8.29
N PRO A 4 13.28 2.40 -7.11
CA PRO A 4 13.06 0.99 -6.80
C PRO A 4 11.62 0.69 -6.35
N SER A 5 10.83 1.71 -6.04
CA SER A 5 9.45 1.60 -5.56
C SER A 5 8.65 2.86 -5.92
N LEU A 6 7.34 2.72 -6.07
CA LEU A 6 6.41 3.83 -6.27
C LEU A 6 5.95 4.44 -4.95
N VAL A 7 6.10 3.72 -3.84
CA VAL A 7 5.59 4.11 -2.51
C VAL A 7 6.07 5.47 -2.03
N PRO A 8 7.36 5.85 -2.16
CA PRO A 8 7.79 7.19 -1.72
C PRO A 8 7.04 8.33 -2.40
N GLY A 9 6.80 8.21 -3.71
CA GLY A 9 5.99 9.17 -4.48
C GLY A 9 4.53 9.19 -4.01
N MET A 10 3.94 8.02 -3.81
CA MET A 10 2.58 7.86 -3.30
C MET A 10 2.41 8.55 -1.94
N LEU A 11 3.33 8.32 -1.01
CA LEU A 11 3.31 8.93 0.32
C LEU A 11 3.44 10.46 0.27
N ALA A 12 4.28 10.98 -0.63
CA ALA A 12 4.41 12.42 -0.84
C ALA A 12 3.10 13.04 -1.35
N MET A 13 2.39 12.35 -2.27
CA MET A 13 1.09 12.79 -2.77
C MET A 13 0.01 12.77 -1.68
N ILE A 14 -0.05 11.73 -0.86
CA ILE A 14 -0.98 11.63 0.27
C ILE A 14 -0.73 12.77 1.26
N ALA A 15 0.51 12.93 1.71
CA ALA A 15 0.89 13.99 2.64
C ALA A 15 0.57 15.39 2.07
N GLY A 16 0.83 15.61 0.78
CA GLY A 16 0.51 16.87 0.11
C GLY A 16 -0.98 17.18 0.06
N ASN A 17 -1.85 16.17 -0.07
CA ASN A 17 -3.30 16.33 -0.02
C ASN A 17 -3.76 16.63 1.42
N LEU A 18 -3.31 15.85 2.40
CA LEU A 18 -3.65 16.07 3.81
C LEU A 18 -3.24 17.47 4.29
N ASN A 19 -2.07 17.95 3.88
CA ASN A 19 -1.59 19.30 4.22
C ASN A 19 -2.38 20.43 3.55
N ARG A 20 -3.29 20.10 2.60
CA ARG A 20 -4.25 21.00 1.98
C ARG A 20 -5.67 20.79 2.46
N ASP A 21 -5.83 20.18 3.64
CA ASP A 21 -7.12 19.87 4.27
C ASP A 21 -8.01 18.91 3.46
N VAL A 22 -7.43 18.11 2.55
CA VAL A 22 -8.13 17.02 1.89
C VAL A 22 -8.01 15.77 2.77
N SER A 23 -9.06 15.47 3.53
CA SER A 23 -9.05 14.41 4.54
C SER A 23 -9.27 12.99 3.99
N ASP A 24 -9.98 12.88 2.86
CA ASP A 24 -10.31 11.59 2.24
C ASP A 24 -9.50 11.42 0.94
N VAL A 25 -8.44 10.64 1.00
CA VAL A 25 -7.52 10.44 -0.12
C VAL A 25 -7.43 8.96 -0.46
N ARG A 26 -7.68 8.65 -1.72
CA ARG A 26 -7.50 7.30 -2.30
C ARG A 26 -6.81 7.46 -3.63
N LEU A 27 -5.61 6.93 -3.73
CA LEU A 27 -4.75 7.07 -4.90
C LEU A 27 -4.21 5.71 -5.33
N PHE A 28 -3.95 5.58 -6.60
CA PHE A 28 -3.13 4.51 -7.16
C PHE A 28 -2.22 5.06 -8.25
N GLU A 29 -1.11 4.39 -8.46
CA GLU A 29 -0.16 4.66 -9.52
C GLU A 29 0.29 3.34 -10.15
N VAL A 30 0.25 3.26 -11.46
CA VAL A 30 0.90 2.19 -12.21
C VAL A 30 2.15 2.78 -12.85
N GLY A 31 3.29 2.16 -12.64
CA GLY A 31 4.54 2.69 -13.15
C GLY A 31 5.65 1.66 -13.20
N THR A 32 6.78 2.05 -13.76
CA THR A 32 7.97 1.21 -13.83
C THR A 32 8.87 1.47 -12.62
N VAL A 33 9.30 0.39 -12.00
CA VAL A 33 10.32 0.36 -10.94
C VAL A 33 11.54 -0.41 -11.43
N PHE A 34 12.66 -0.15 -10.82
CA PHE A 34 13.96 -0.65 -11.27
C PHE A 34 14.66 -1.37 -10.11
N SER A 35 15.24 -2.52 -10.41
CA SER A 35 16.05 -3.31 -9.48
C SER A 35 17.34 -3.79 -10.15
N GLY A 36 18.24 -4.39 -9.37
CA GLY A 36 19.49 -4.91 -9.87
C GLY A 36 20.70 -4.01 -9.59
N SER A 37 21.77 -4.21 -10.35
CA SER A 37 23.03 -3.49 -10.21
C SER A 37 23.26 -2.52 -11.36
N THR A 38 24.33 -1.73 -11.28
CA THR A 38 24.76 -0.84 -12.38
C THR A 38 25.09 -1.59 -13.68
N GLU A 39 25.41 -2.88 -13.60
CA GLU A 39 25.73 -3.71 -14.77
C GLU A 39 24.48 -4.41 -15.35
N LYS A 40 23.48 -4.67 -14.50
CA LYS A 40 22.23 -5.31 -14.91
C LYS A 40 21.05 -4.65 -14.23
N VAL A 41 20.36 -3.79 -14.95
CA VAL A 41 19.12 -3.16 -14.52
C VAL A 41 17.95 -4.02 -14.98
N GLU A 42 17.07 -4.35 -14.04
CA GLU A 42 15.82 -5.04 -14.31
C GLU A 42 14.66 -4.05 -14.13
N GLU A 43 13.79 -4.00 -15.13
CA GLU A 43 12.59 -3.17 -15.12
C GLU A 43 11.38 -4.04 -14.79
N ARG A 44 10.49 -3.53 -13.95
CA ARG A 44 9.26 -4.19 -13.58
C ARG A 44 8.11 -3.19 -13.52
N SER A 45 6.95 -3.56 -14.06
CA SER A 45 5.72 -2.82 -13.81
C SER A 45 5.26 -3.06 -12.37
N SER A 46 4.84 -2.00 -11.72
CA SER A 46 4.35 -2.04 -10.34
C SER A 46 3.08 -1.20 -10.21
N LEU A 47 2.20 -1.59 -9.32
CA LEU A 47 1.01 -0.86 -8.91
C LEU A 47 1.16 -0.48 -7.43
N ALA A 48 1.29 0.81 -7.15
CA ALA A 48 1.19 1.32 -5.78
C ALA A 48 -0.20 1.91 -5.54
N PHE A 49 -0.64 1.83 -4.30
CA PHE A 49 -1.90 2.41 -3.85
C PHE A 49 -1.76 2.95 -2.43
N GLY A 50 -2.60 3.92 -2.11
CA GLY A 50 -2.65 4.50 -0.77
C GLY A 50 -4.02 5.06 -0.46
N ALA A 51 -4.44 4.90 0.80
CA ALA A 51 -5.75 5.31 1.28
C ALA A 51 -5.68 5.89 2.70
N VAL A 52 -6.42 6.96 2.91
CA VAL A 52 -6.61 7.61 4.21
C VAL A 52 -7.99 8.25 4.26
N GLY A 53 -8.57 8.36 5.46
CA GLY A 53 -9.85 9.02 5.69
C GLY A 53 -11.00 8.03 5.85
N SER A 54 -12.15 8.34 5.28
CA SER A 54 -13.42 7.66 5.55
C SER A 54 -14.04 7.06 4.31
N LEU A 55 -14.85 6.02 4.53
CA LEU A 55 -15.73 5.41 3.54
C LEU A 55 -17.20 5.59 3.96
N PRO A 56 -18.13 5.70 2.99
CA PRO A 56 -19.55 5.58 3.31
C PRO A 56 -19.87 4.24 3.96
N GLU A 57 -20.68 4.26 4.99
CA GLU A 57 -21.17 3.03 5.62
C GLU A 57 -22.32 2.46 4.79
N GLN A 58 -22.26 1.14 4.50
CA GLN A 58 -23.28 0.49 3.70
C GLN A 58 -24.65 0.52 4.44
N GLY A 59 -25.67 1.00 3.74
CA GLY A 59 -27.04 1.00 4.23
C GLY A 59 -27.42 2.16 5.16
N ALA A 60 -26.48 3.04 5.50
CA ALA A 60 -26.74 4.22 6.31
C ALA A 60 -26.66 5.50 5.48
N LEU A 61 -27.75 6.28 5.44
CA LEU A 61 -27.75 7.61 4.84
C LEU A 61 -26.80 8.54 5.62
N GLN A 62 -25.72 8.97 4.97
CA GLN A 62 -24.73 9.92 5.49
C GLN A 62 -23.80 9.44 6.62
N ALA A 63 -23.87 8.18 7.04
CA ALA A 63 -22.86 7.64 7.96
C ALA A 63 -21.56 7.32 7.23
N THR A 64 -20.44 7.63 7.87
CA THR A 64 -19.10 7.29 7.38
C THR A 64 -18.32 6.56 8.48
N ARG A 65 -17.41 5.67 8.07
CA ARG A 65 -16.46 5.03 8.96
C ARG A 65 -15.05 5.18 8.42
N ALA A 66 -14.06 5.10 9.28
CA ALA A 66 -12.67 5.10 8.86
C ALA A 66 -12.35 3.94 7.92
N ILE A 67 -11.45 4.18 6.97
CA ILE A 67 -10.88 3.12 6.14
C ILE A 67 -10.06 2.20 7.02
N GLU A 68 -10.27 0.90 6.90
CA GLU A 68 -9.60 -0.12 7.68
C GLU A 68 -8.80 -1.09 6.79
N PHE A 69 -7.95 -1.89 7.42
CA PHE A 69 -7.09 -2.87 6.75
C PHE A 69 -7.87 -3.81 5.82
N HIS A 70 -9.04 -4.27 6.23
CA HIS A 70 -9.86 -5.19 5.43
C HIS A 70 -10.45 -4.56 4.18
N ASP A 71 -10.66 -3.24 4.16
CA ASP A 71 -11.13 -2.54 2.96
C ASP A 71 -10.07 -2.58 1.86
N VAL A 72 -8.82 -2.32 2.26
CA VAL A 72 -7.67 -2.38 1.36
C VAL A 72 -7.41 -3.82 0.93
N LYS A 73 -7.52 -4.78 1.85
CA LYS A 73 -7.41 -6.21 1.54
C LYS A 73 -8.41 -6.60 0.45
N GLY A 74 -9.68 -6.25 0.60
CA GLY A 74 -10.73 -6.53 -0.40
C GLY A 74 -10.45 -5.87 -1.76
N ALA A 75 -9.91 -4.65 -1.78
CA ALA A 75 -9.49 -4.00 -3.01
C ALA A 75 -8.33 -4.73 -3.70
N VAL A 76 -7.34 -5.20 -2.93
CA VAL A 76 -6.22 -6.00 -3.45
C VAL A 76 -6.71 -7.34 -4.00
N GLU A 77 -7.63 -8.02 -3.30
CA GLU A 77 -8.28 -9.25 -3.79
C GLU A 77 -8.92 -9.02 -5.16
N GLN A 78 -9.72 -7.98 -5.31
CA GLN A 78 -10.38 -7.65 -6.57
C GLN A 78 -9.39 -7.35 -7.70
N VAL A 79 -8.29 -6.66 -7.41
CA VAL A 79 -7.24 -6.40 -8.41
C VAL A 79 -6.57 -7.68 -8.86
N VAL A 80 -6.14 -8.52 -7.91
CA VAL A 80 -5.45 -9.79 -8.22
C VAL A 80 -6.36 -10.75 -8.98
N GLU A 81 -7.63 -10.88 -8.58
CA GLU A 81 -8.61 -11.73 -9.24
C GLU A 81 -8.89 -11.32 -10.69
N ARG A 82 -8.76 -10.02 -11.02
CA ARG A 82 -8.89 -9.53 -12.41
C ARG A 82 -7.80 -10.05 -13.33
N PHE A 83 -6.60 -10.28 -12.81
CA PHE A 83 -5.44 -10.73 -13.58
C PHE A 83 -5.17 -12.22 -13.41
N GLN A 84 -5.65 -12.80 -12.33
CA GLN A 84 -5.43 -14.19 -11.96
C GLN A 84 -6.77 -14.81 -11.58
N SER A 85 -7.16 -15.89 -12.23
CA SER A 85 -8.37 -16.64 -11.87
C SER A 85 -8.19 -17.53 -10.62
N ARG A 86 -7.18 -17.28 -9.81
CA ARG A 86 -6.76 -18.09 -8.67
C ARG A 86 -6.87 -17.32 -7.37
N ALA A 87 -7.08 -18.05 -6.27
CA ALA A 87 -7.15 -17.48 -4.94
C ALA A 87 -5.87 -16.73 -4.58
N VAL A 88 -6.04 -15.57 -3.97
CA VAL A 88 -4.97 -14.81 -3.35
C VAL A 88 -4.92 -15.12 -1.87
N ASP A 89 -3.72 -15.37 -1.35
CA ASP A 89 -3.48 -15.57 0.07
C ASP A 89 -2.82 -14.31 0.68
N PHE A 90 -3.11 -14.08 1.93
CA PHE A 90 -2.53 -12.96 2.68
C PHE A 90 -1.78 -13.51 3.89
N ASP A 91 -0.47 -13.41 3.83
CA ASP A 91 0.40 -13.91 4.88
C ASP A 91 0.94 -12.77 5.74
N ARG A 92 1.15 -13.07 7.01
CA ARG A 92 1.96 -12.21 7.87
C ARG A 92 3.41 -12.22 7.40
N PHE A 93 4.11 -11.11 7.62
CA PHE A 93 5.56 -11.12 7.45
C PHE A 93 6.19 -12.08 8.45
N PRO A 94 7.18 -12.88 8.03
CA PRO A 94 7.99 -13.65 8.96
C PRO A 94 8.59 -12.73 10.03
N ALA A 95 8.70 -13.25 11.26
CA ALA A 95 9.26 -12.50 12.38
C ALA A 95 10.76 -12.18 12.20
N GLU A 96 11.41 -12.72 11.19
CA GLU A 96 12.81 -12.49 10.85
C GLU A 96 13.02 -11.06 10.37
N ALA A 97 14.04 -10.42 10.91
CA ALA A 97 14.36 -9.04 10.61
C ALA A 97 14.65 -8.81 9.12
N GLY A 98 14.10 -7.74 8.56
CA GLY A 98 14.48 -7.23 7.24
C GLY A 98 13.58 -7.63 6.06
N LEU A 99 12.52 -8.40 6.26
CA LEU A 99 11.58 -8.77 5.19
C LEU A 99 10.38 -7.83 5.07
N THR A 100 10.03 -7.12 6.15
CA THR A 100 8.99 -6.10 6.11
C THR A 100 9.57 -4.81 5.55
N PRO A 101 8.96 -4.20 4.52
CA PRO A 101 9.38 -2.89 4.05
C PRO A 101 9.42 -1.87 5.18
N GLU A 102 10.46 -1.06 5.26
CA GLU A 102 10.68 -0.10 6.36
C GLU A 102 9.55 0.91 6.54
N TRP A 103 8.82 1.18 5.47
CA TRP A 103 7.67 2.09 5.48
C TRP A 103 6.37 1.44 5.97
N LEU A 104 6.33 0.12 6.19
CA LEU A 104 5.18 -0.58 6.76
C LEU A 104 5.30 -0.76 8.27
N HIS A 105 4.16 -0.68 8.93
CA HIS A 105 4.04 -1.00 10.36
C HIS A 105 4.34 -2.49 10.58
N PRO A 106 5.29 -2.86 11.48
CA PRO A 106 5.80 -4.23 11.59
C PRO A 106 4.76 -5.29 11.96
N TYR A 107 3.64 -4.88 12.58
CA TYR A 107 2.58 -5.78 13.04
C TYR A 107 1.23 -5.60 12.32
N ARG A 108 1.13 -4.59 11.42
CA ARG A 108 -0.10 -4.26 10.71
C ARG A 108 0.12 -4.21 9.21
N ALA A 109 0.76 -5.24 8.72
CA ALA A 109 1.10 -5.41 7.32
C ALA A 109 0.94 -6.87 6.91
N ALA A 110 0.70 -7.09 5.62
CA ALA A 110 0.61 -8.41 5.03
C ALA A 110 1.35 -8.48 3.70
N ARG A 111 1.82 -9.67 3.37
CA ARG A 111 2.27 -10.05 2.03
C ARG A 111 1.06 -10.51 1.22
N VAL A 112 1.05 -10.17 -0.03
CA VAL A 112 0.10 -10.68 -1.02
C VAL A 112 0.77 -11.85 -1.73
N VAL A 113 0.18 -13.03 -1.61
CA VAL A 113 0.77 -14.27 -2.15
C VAL A 113 -0.18 -14.88 -3.16
N VAL A 114 0.33 -15.17 -4.33
CA VAL A 114 -0.41 -15.87 -5.41
C VAL A 114 0.40 -17.10 -5.79
N GLU A 115 -0.20 -18.29 -5.66
CA GLU A 115 0.45 -19.58 -5.96
C GLU A 115 1.80 -19.78 -5.23
N GLY A 116 1.89 -19.32 -3.99
CA GLY A 116 3.12 -19.41 -3.19
C GLY A 116 4.18 -18.35 -3.51
N VAL A 117 3.92 -17.46 -4.46
CA VAL A 117 4.82 -16.36 -4.84
C VAL A 117 4.32 -15.06 -4.23
N THR A 118 5.19 -14.34 -3.52
CA THR A 118 4.88 -12.99 -3.04
C THR A 118 4.84 -12.03 -4.22
N VAL A 119 3.68 -11.46 -4.49
CA VAL A 119 3.47 -10.50 -5.58
C VAL A 119 3.42 -9.05 -5.10
N GLY A 120 3.37 -8.84 -3.79
CA GLY A 120 3.37 -7.52 -3.20
C GLY A 120 3.14 -7.54 -1.70
N TRP A 121 2.90 -6.36 -1.15
CA TRP A 121 2.66 -6.14 0.27
C TRP A 121 1.81 -4.89 0.48
N PHE A 122 1.09 -4.86 1.58
CA PHE A 122 0.33 -3.69 2.01
C PHE A 122 0.15 -3.68 3.52
N GLY A 123 -0.19 -2.52 4.05
CA GLY A 123 -0.46 -2.36 5.47
C GLY A 123 -0.58 -0.92 5.90
N GLU A 124 -0.55 -0.72 7.20
CA GLU A 124 -0.50 0.60 7.82
C GLU A 124 0.90 1.20 7.67
N LEU A 125 0.95 2.49 7.38
CA LEU A 125 2.21 3.24 7.31
C LEU A 125 2.93 3.20 8.67
N HIS A 126 4.24 3.03 8.64
CA HIS A 126 5.06 3.03 9.85
C HIS A 126 4.95 4.39 10.57
N PRO A 127 4.79 4.44 11.90
CA PRO A 127 4.65 5.70 12.65
C PRO A 127 5.80 6.70 12.43
N ARG A 128 7.02 6.21 12.25
CA ARG A 128 8.19 7.06 11.91
C ARG A 128 7.99 7.78 10.59
N GLU A 129 7.57 7.05 9.56
CA GLU A 129 7.31 7.59 8.23
C GLU A 129 6.16 8.61 8.23
N ALA A 130 5.12 8.34 9.03
CA ALA A 130 4.02 9.26 9.22
C ALA A 130 4.49 10.57 9.91
N ALA A 131 5.30 10.44 10.96
CA ALA A 131 5.84 11.59 11.70
C ALA A 131 6.76 12.48 10.82
N GLU A 132 7.64 11.88 10.02
CA GLU A 132 8.53 12.59 9.08
C GLU A 132 7.74 13.42 8.07
N ARG A 133 6.56 12.93 7.64
CA ARG A 133 5.67 13.62 6.70
C ARG A 133 4.61 14.49 7.36
N LYS A 134 4.62 14.59 8.70
CA LYS A 134 3.63 15.32 9.51
C LYS A 134 2.19 14.82 9.29
N VAL A 135 2.03 13.55 9.00
CA VAL A 135 0.75 12.87 8.83
C VAL A 135 0.32 12.32 10.18
N LYS A 136 -0.88 12.68 10.63
CA LYS A 136 -1.46 12.24 11.91
C LYS A 136 -2.48 11.12 11.72
N GLU A 137 -3.04 11.04 10.55
CA GLU A 137 -4.06 10.08 10.15
C GLU A 137 -3.44 8.71 9.90
N ARG A 138 -4.27 7.67 10.08
CA ARG A 138 -3.89 6.32 9.67
C ARG A 138 -3.86 6.23 8.15
N VAL A 139 -2.71 5.99 7.59
CA VAL A 139 -2.52 5.76 6.15
C VAL A 139 -2.35 4.26 5.91
N LEU A 140 -3.09 3.72 4.97
CA LEU A 140 -2.90 2.39 4.43
C LEU A 140 -2.24 2.51 3.06
N VAL A 141 -1.20 1.74 2.83
CA VAL A 141 -0.38 1.84 1.62
C VAL A 141 0.11 0.46 1.19
N GLY A 142 0.29 0.26 -0.09
CA GLY A 142 0.80 -1.00 -0.63
C GLY A 142 1.38 -0.86 -2.02
N GLU A 143 2.05 -1.92 -2.44
CA GLU A 143 2.65 -2.07 -3.77
C GLU A 143 2.58 -3.54 -4.22
N LEU A 144 2.13 -3.75 -5.48
CA LEU A 144 2.04 -5.04 -6.16
C LEU A 144 2.97 -5.10 -7.36
#